data_0795fd82b4159298663d0c47e9dd1066
#
_entry.id   0795fd82b4159298663d0c47e9dd1066
#
_cell.length_a   1.000
_cell.length_b   1.000
_cell.length_c   1.000
_cell.angle_alpha   90.00
_cell.angle_beta   90.00
_cell.angle_gamma   90.00
#
_symmetry.space_group_name_H-M   'P 1'
#
loop_
_entity.id
_entity.type
_entity.pdbx_description
1 polymer ?
#
loop_
_entity_poly.entity_id
_entity_poly.type
_entity_poly.pdbx_seq_one_letter_code
_entity_poly.pdbx_strand_id
1 'polypeptide(L)'
;RDVAPSRGLGDVYKRQLLMKHRDIDFHIYTSPLDLSASFRAMAELAENTSVKKIEYTNLLHTAEACIEWHAWYQDMEGELWQMDMIHIQEGSRYDGYFERVAERISAVLTDEMRLAILKLKYETPDTEKIMGVEYYQAVIQDGVRSYPEFEEWRRLHPVVGVVEWMP
;
A
#
# COMPACT_ATOMS: atom_id res chain seq x y z
N ARG A 1 5.44 20.72 -21.51
CA ARG A 1 4.94 19.36 -21.75
C ARG A 1 4.07 19.04 -20.56
N ASP A 2 2.78 18.91 -20.82
CA ASP A 2 1.79 18.63 -19.78
C ASP A 2 2.07 17.26 -19.18
N VAL A 3 2.42 17.25 -17.90
CA VAL A 3 2.45 16.04 -17.10
C VAL A 3 0.98 15.64 -16.94
N ALA A 4 0.60 14.47 -17.43
CA ALA A 4 -0.74 13.94 -17.20
C ALA A 4 -1.02 13.97 -15.68
N PRO A 5 -2.20 14.44 -15.25
CA PRO A 5 -2.50 14.49 -13.83
C PRO A 5 -2.42 13.06 -13.28
N SER A 6 -1.51 12.87 -12.29
CA SER A 6 -1.49 11.65 -11.50
C SER A 6 -2.90 11.44 -10.96
N ARG A 7 -3.54 10.33 -11.30
CA ARG A 7 -4.83 9.97 -10.70
C ARG A 7 -4.56 9.73 -9.23
N GLY A 8 -4.78 10.78 -8.42
CA GLY A 8 -4.49 10.78 -7.01
C GLY A 8 -5.28 9.72 -6.27
N LEU A 9 -4.61 8.71 -5.77
CA LEU A 9 -5.18 7.56 -5.09
C LEU A 9 -4.99 7.55 -3.58
N GLY A 10 -4.40 8.59 -3.01
CA GLY A 10 -4.36 8.78 -1.57
C GLY A 10 -5.72 8.73 -0.86
N ASP A 11 -6.81 8.66 -1.62
CA ASP A 11 -8.18 8.78 -1.11
C ASP A 11 -8.89 7.43 -0.90
N VAL A 12 -8.47 6.34 -1.58
CA VAL A 12 -9.20 5.06 -1.53
C VAL A 12 -8.96 4.35 -0.20
N TYR A 13 -7.72 4.28 0.26
CA TYR A 13 -7.38 3.67 1.55
C TYR A 13 -7.82 4.53 2.73
N LYS A 14 -7.76 5.86 2.63
CA LYS A 14 -8.32 6.79 3.64
C LYS A 14 -9.82 6.64 3.80
N ARG A 15 -10.56 6.36 2.73
CA ARG A 15 -12.01 6.10 2.80
C ARG A 15 -12.35 4.83 3.55
N GLN A 16 -11.44 3.85 3.58
CA GLN A 16 -11.68 2.59 4.29
C GLN A 16 -11.45 2.70 5.80
N LEU A 17 -10.72 3.73 6.29
CA LEU A 17 -10.39 3.92 7.71
C LEU A 17 -9.74 2.67 8.33
N LEU A 18 -8.86 1.99 7.58
CA LEU A 18 -8.24 0.72 7.99
C LEU A 18 -6.74 0.86 8.32
N MET A 19 -6.31 2.08 8.66
CA MET A 19 -4.92 2.40 8.98
C MET A 19 -4.58 2.07 10.43
N LYS A 20 -3.44 1.41 10.66
CA LYS A 20 -2.81 1.25 11.98
C LYS A 20 -1.65 2.24 12.17
N HIS A 21 -0.93 2.56 11.10
CA HIS A 21 0.23 3.43 11.08
C HIS A 21 -0.06 4.71 10.29
N ARG A 22 0.82 5.71 10.42
CA ARG A 22 0.79 6.94 9.63
C ARG A 22 1.48 6.68 8.30
N ASP A 23 0.76 6.06 7.38
CA ASP A 23 1.22 5.74 6.04
C ASP A 23 0.27 6.32 4.98
N ILE A 24 0.83 6.67 3.84
CA ILE A 24 0.09 7.15 2.67
C ILE A 24 0.66 6.45 1.44
N ASP A 25 -0.21 5.70 0.75
CA ASP A 25 0.16 5.00 -0.47
C ASP A 25 -0.19 5.82 -1.71
N PHE A 26 0.74 5.89 -2.65
CA PHE A 26 0.56 6.49 -3.96
C PHE A 26 0.92 5.49 -5.04
N HIS A 27 0.02 5.26 -6.00
CA HIS A 27 0.35 4.59 -7.24
C HIS A 27 0.52 5.62 -8.35
N ILE A 28 1.65 5.57 -9.04
CA ILE A 28 2.02 6.47 -10.13
C ILE A 28 2.13 5.63 -11.39
N TYR A 29 1.40 6.00 -12.43
CA TYR A 29 1.38 5.26 -13.70
C TYR A 29 2.00 6.10 -14.80
N THR A 30 2.96 5.54 -15.54
CA THR A 30 3.58 6.21 -16.68
C THR A 30 3.95 5.21 -17.77
N SER A 31 4.01 5.72 -19.03
CA SER A 31 4.47 4.98 -20.19
C SER A 31 5.26 5.90 -21.13
N PRO A 32 6.57 5.63 -21.37
CA PRO A 32 7.39 4.66 -20.66
C PRO A 32 7.73 5.12 -19.23
N LEU A 33 8.11 4.16 -18.38
CA LEU A 33 8.64 4.48 -17.06
C LEU A 33 10.05 5.07 -17.20
N ASP A 34 10.22 6.36 -16.87
CA ASP A 34 11.49 7.08 -16.93
C ASP A 34 12.15 7.14 -15.55
N LEU A 35 13.15 6.29 -15.34
CA LEU A 35 13.92 6.27 -14.10
C LEU A 35 14.55 7.61 -13.77
N SER A 36 15.13 8.29 -14.76
CA SER A 36 15.78 9.58 -14.54
C SER A 36 14.80 10.65 -14.10
N ALA A 37 13.59 10.66 -14.65
CA ALA A 37 12.52 11.55 -14.22
C ALA A 37 12.08 11.23 -12.79
N SER A 38 11.94 9.94 -12.45
CA SER A 38 11.59 9.49 -11.11
C SER A 38 12.63 9.91 -10.06
N PHE A 39 13.92 9.72 -10.35
CA PHE A 39 15.01 10.18 -9.46
C PHE A 39 15.05 11.70 -9.29
N ARG A 40 14.79 12.49 -10.36
CA ARG A 40 14.71 13.95 -10.25
C ARG A 40 13.57 14.39 -9.33
N ALA A 41 12.38 13.77 -9.45
CA ALA A 41 11.26 14.07 -8.56
C ALA A 41 11.61 13.77 -7.09
N MET A 42 12.31 12.67 -6.83
CA MET A 42 12.75 12.35 -5.47
C MET A 42 13.84 13.27 -4.96
N ALA A 43 14.73 13.76 -5.83
CA ALA A 43 15.70 14.78 -5.45
C ALA A 43 15.01 16.08 -5.04
N GLU A 44 14.02 16.55 -5.79
CA GLU A 44 13.20 17.72 -5.42
C GLU A 44 12.46 17.50 -4.09
N LEU A 45 11.90 16.30 -3.89
CA LEU A 45 11.26 15.95 -2.60
C LEU A 45 12.26 16.01 -1.44
N ALA A 46 13.50 15.56 -1.65
CA ALA A 46 14.56 15.54 -0.64
C ALA A 46 15.04 16.94 -0.23
N GLU A 47 14.81 17.98 -1.03
CA GLU A 47 15.09 19.37 -0.66
C GLU A 47 14.18 19.86 0.48
N ASN A 48 13.03 19.23 0.69
CA ASN A 48 12.18 19.52 1.84
C ASN A 48 12.83 18.99 3.13
N THR A 49 13.20 19.88 4.03
CA THR A 49 13.86 19.53 5.30
C THR A 49 13.02 18.67 6.24
N SER A 50 11.70 18.59 6.02
CA SER A 50 10.80 17.69 6.74
C SER A 50 10.90 16.24 6.26
N VAL A 51 11.44 15.98 5.06
CA VAL A 51 11.74 14.64 4.58
C VAL A 51 13.04 14.17 5.24
N LYS A 52 12.95 13.10 6.04
CA LYS A 52 14.06 12.60 6.85
C LYS A 52 14.81 11.44 6.22
N LYS A 53 14.15 10.71 5.35
CA LYS A 53 14.69 9.51 4.71
C LYS A 53 13.96 9.26 3.39
N ILE A 54 14.68 8.77 2.40
CA ILE A 54 14.12 8.22 1.16
C ILE A 54 14.83 6.90 0.89
N GLU A 55 14.05 5.88 0.55
CA GLU A 55 14.54 4.57 0.13
C GLU A 55 14.04 4.26 -1.29
N TYR A 56 14.83 3.53 -2.04
CA TYR A 56 14.55 3.13 -3.41
C TYR A 56 14.70 1.63 -3.58
N THR A 57 13.73 1.00 -4.25
CA THR A 57 13.81 -0.39 -4.69
C THR A 57 13.46 -0.49 -6.17
N ASN A 58 14.29 -1.18 -6.94
CA ASN A 58 14.05 -1.42 -8.37
C ASN A 58 13.52 -2.84 -8.57
N LEU A 59 12.25 -2.94 -8.94
CA LEU A 59 11.54 -4.19 -9.24
C LEU A 59 11.13 -4.30 -10.73
N LEU A 60 11.70 -3.47 -11.61
CA LEU A 60 11.37 -3.46 -13.04
C LEU A 60 11.61 -4.79 -13.75
N HIS A 61 12.54 -5.59 -13.25
CA HIS A 61 12.90 -6.89 -13.82
C HIS A 61 12.27 -8.07 -13.06
N THR A 62 11.32 -7.79 -12.18
CA THR A 62 10.52 -8.78 -11.46
C THR A 62 9.12 -8.87 -12.07
N ALA A 63 8.30 -9.79 -11.55
CA ALA A 63 6.89 -9.88 -11.93
C ALA A 63 6.10 -8.62 -11.57
N GLU A 64 6.59 -7.81 -10.64
CA GLU A 64 5.93 -6.58 -10.15
C GLU A 64 6.06 -5.42 -11.14
N ALA A 65 7.14 -5.39 -11.94
CA ALA A 65 7.36 -4.41 -13.01
C ALA A 65 7.17 -2.94 -12.55
N CYS A 66 7.71 -2.60 -11.38
CA CYS A 66 7.58 -1.29 -10.77
C CYS A 66 8.91 -0.79 -10.19
N ILE A 67 8.92 0.44 -9.73
CA ILE A 67 9.90 0.96 -8.79
C ILE A 67 9.17 1.45 -7.54
N GLU A 68 9.79 1.23 -6.39
CA GLU A 68 9.25 1.66 -5.12
C GLU A 68 10.11 2.75 -4.52
N TRP A 69 9.46 3.78 -4.02
CA TRP A 69 10.03 4.81 -3.20
C TRP A 69 9.30 4.84 -1.87
N HIS A 70 10.04 4.80 -0.79
CA HIS A 70 9.53 5.03 0.54
C HIS A 70 10.16 6.30 1.09
N ALA A 71 9.36 7.26 1.50
CA ALA A 71 9.84 8.51 2.09
C ALA A 71 9.21 8.70 3.47
N TRP A 72 10.01 9.22 4.41
CA TRP A 72 9.56 9.54 5.76
C TRP A 72 9.53 11.05 5.95
N TYR A 73 8.35 11.58 6.16
CA TYR A 73 8.05 12.99 6.35
C TYR A 73 7.68 13.27 7.80
N GLN A 74 8.35 14.24 8.42
CA GLN A 74 8.01 14.71 9.75
C GLN A 74 7.12 15.95 9.64
N ASP A 75 5.91 15.86 10.18
CA ASP A 75 4.96 16.99 10.19
C ASP A 75 5.31 18.06 11.24
N MET A 76 4.47 19.10 11.33
CA MET A 76 4.67 20.22 12.25
C MET A 76 4.46 19.83 13.73
N GLU A 77 3.80 18.71 13.99
CA GLU A 77 3.59 18.16 15.33
C GLU A 77 4.73 17.22 15.74
N GLY A 78 5.71 17.00 14.84
CA GLY A 78 6.85 16.11 15.06
C GLY A 78 6.56 14.63 14.75
N GLU A 79 5.36 14.32 14.25
CA GLU A 79 4.95 12.97 13.92
C GLU A 79 5.54 12.54 12.57
N LEU A 80 5.99 11.29 12.50
CA LEU A 80 6.61 10.73 11.31
C LEU A 80 5.58 9.97 10.46
N TRP A 81 5.43 10.39 9.21
CA TRP A 81 4.59 9.77 8.20
C TRP A 81 5.45 9.01 7.19
N GLN A 82 5.04 7.82 6.84
CA GLN A 82 5.60 7.08 5.71
C GLN A 82 4.78 7.37 4.47
N MET A 83 5.45 7.67 3.37
CA MET A 83 4.84 7.84 2.04
C MET A 83 5.38 6.74 1.15
N ASP A 84 4.52 5.84 0.72
CA ASP A 84 4.84 4.74 -0.17
C ASP A 84 4.40 5.12 -1.59
N MET A 85 5.37 5.30 -2.48
CA MET A 85 5.15 5.73 -3.85
C MET A 85 5.58 4.61 -4.79
N ILE A 86 4.60 3.87 -5.29
CA ILE A 86 4.83 2.75 -6.20
C ILE A 86 4.62 3.24 -7.63
N HIS A 87 5.71 3.29 -8.40
CA HIS A 87 5.69 3.74 -9.77
C HIS A 87 5.60 2.53 -10.70
N ILE A 88 4.43 2.32 -11.25
CA ILE A 88 4.02 1.15 -12.05
C ILE A 88 4.03 1.54 -13.53
N GLN A 89 4.58 0.67 -14.37
CA GLN A 89 4.52 0.87 -15.82
C GLN A 89 3.10 0.63 -16.33
N GLU A 90 2.54 1.60 -17.06
CA GLU A 90 1.25 1.43 -17.74
C GLU A 90 1.29 0.24 -18.71
N GLY A 91 0.18 -0.49 -18.77
CA GLY A 91 0.06 -1.73 -19.56
C GLY A 91 0.73 -2.95 -18.93
N SER A 92 1.36 -2.82 -17.74
CA SER A 92 1.86 -3.97 -16.97
C SER A 92 0.72 -4.74 -16.30
N ARG A 93 1.04 -5.91 -15.73
CA ARG A 93 0.08 -6.76 -15.00
C ARG A 93 -0.66 -6.02 -13.89
N TYR A 94 0.03 -5.10 -13.22
CA TYR A 94 -0.51 -4.37 -12.06
C TYR A 94 -1.05 -2.97 -12.41
N ASP A 95 -1.16 -2.63 -13.69
CA ASP A 95 -1.80 -1.38 -14.13
C ASP A 95 -3.25 -1.31 -13.64
N GLY A 96 -3.53 -0.39 -12.70
CA GLY A 96 -4.84 -0.21 -12.06
C GLY A 96 -5.32 -1.42 -11.24
N TYR A 97 -4.46 -2.40 -10.96
CA TYR A 97 -4.86 -3.61 -10.22
C TYR A 97 -5.24 -3.27 -8.77
N PHE A 98 -4.42 -2.52 -8.08
CA PHE A 98 -4.63 -2.21 -6.66
C PHE A 98 -5.85 -1.34 -6.42
N GLU A 99 -6.17 -0.45 -7.35
CA GLU A 99 -7.38 0.35 -7.32
C GLU A 99 -8.62 -0.51 -7.45
N ARG A 100 -8.61 -1.45 -8.39
CA ARG A 100 -9.73 -2.41 -8.55
C ARG A 100 -9.91 -3.27 -7.30
N VAL A 101 -8.82 -3.73 -6.67
CA VAL A 101 -8.87 -4.46 -5.40
C VAL A 101 -9.52 -3.59 -4.32
N ALA A 102 -9.07 -2.35 -4.17
CA ALA A 102 -9.60 -1.42 -3.18
C ALA A 102 -11.09 -1.10 -3.40
N GLU A 103 -11.51 -0.90 -4.64
CA GLU A 103 -12.92 -0.71 -5.01
C GLU A 103 -13.78 -1.93 -4.65
N ARG A 104 -13.30 -3.13 -4.97
CA ARG A 104 -14.00 -4.37 -4.65
C ARG A 104 -14.11 -4.60 -3.15
N ILE A 105 -13.02 -4.40 -2.39
CA ILE A 105 -13.06 -4.45 -0.94
C ILE A 105 -14.08 -3.46 -0.39
N SER A 106 -14.06 -2.21 -0.85
CA SER A 106 -14.99 -1.17 -0.40
C SER A 106 -16.46 -1.53 -0.67
N ALA A 107 -16.74 -2.25 -1.75
CA ALA A 107 -18.08 -2.64 -2.13
C ALA A 107 -18.69 -3.74 -1.21
N VAL A 108 -17.85 -4.58 -0.60
CA VAL A 108 -18.29 -5.71 0.24
C VAL A 108 -18.07 -5.48 1.73
N LEU A 109 -17.29 -4.46 2.10
CA LEU A 109 -16.84 -4.21 3.46
C LEU A 109 -17.98 -3.68 4.34
N THR A 110 -18.38 -4.46 5.33
CA THR A 110 -19.33 -4.04 6.36
C THR A 110 -18.62 -3.38 7.55
N ASP A 111 -19.35 -2.65 8.40
CA ASP A 111 -18.79 -2.05 9.62
C ASP A 111 -18.24 -3.11 10.58
N GLU A 112 -18.87 -4.28 10.67
CA GLU A 112 -18.38 -5.41 11.45
C GLU A 112 -17.04 -5.93 10.93
N MET A 113 -16.92 -6.13 9.60
CA MET A 113 -15.66 -6.53 8.97
C MET A 113 -14.56 -5.48 9.17
N ARG A 114 -14.91 -4.20 9.04
CA ARG A 114 -14.01 -3.08 9.28
C ARG A 114 -13.44 -3.12 10.69
N LEU A 115 -14.30 -3.29 11.68
CA LEU A 115 -13.89 -3.37 13.09
C LEU A 115 -12.99 -4.59 13.34
N ALA A 116 -13.33 -5.75 12.76
CA ALA A 116 -12.51 -6.96 12.86
C ALA A 116 -11.10 -6.74 12.28
N ILE A 117 -11.00 -6.16 11.05
CA ILE A 117 -9.72 -5.86 10.42
C ILE A 117 -8.88 -4.92 11.28
N LEU A 118 -9.47 -3.83 11.78
CA LEU A 118 -8.76 -2.88 12.64
C LEU A 118 -8.26 -3.54 13.93
N LYS A 119 -9.09 -4.38 14.54
CA LYS A 119 -8.73 -5.14 15.75
C LYS A 119 -7.56 -6.07 15.49
N LEU A 120 -7.59 -6.86 14.41
CA LEU A 120 -6.49 -7.74 14.02
C LEU A 120 -5.20 -6.96 13.78
N LYS A 121 -5.27 -5.85 13.02
CA LYS A 121 -4.12 -4.98 12.78
C LYS A 121 -3.54 -4.41 14.08
N TYR A 122 -4.40 -4.01 15.01
CA TYR A 122 -3.98 -3.48 16.31
C TYR A 122 -3.31 -4.54 17.19
N GLU A 123 -3.85 -5.76 17.22
CA GLU A 123 -3.33 -6.89 17.99
C GLU A 123 -2.04 -7.49 17.39
N THR A 124 -1.78 -7.26 16.10
CA THR A 124 -0.54 -7.69 15.44
C THR A 124 0.66 -6.91 15.99
N PRO A 125 1.72 -7.58 16.46
CA PRO A 125 2.95 -6.91 16.87
C PRO A 125 3.59 -6.11 15.75
N ASP A 126 4.16 -4.93 16.04
CA ASP A 126 4.83 -4.07 15.04
C ASP A 126 6.11 -4.68 14.46
N THR A 127 6.61 -5.75 15.10
CA THR A 127 7.73 -6.55 14.60
C THR A 127 7.35 -7.49 13.46
N GLU A 128 6.05 -7.75 13.27
CA GLU A 128 5.53 -8.59 12.20
C GLU A 128 5.17 -7.74 10.97
N LYS A 129 5.72 -8.13 9.82
CA LYS A 129 5.38 -7.53 8.52
C LYS A 129 4.29 -8.37 7.87
N ILE A 130 3.05 -7.89 7.94
CA ILE A 130 1.88 -8.55 7.36
C ILE A 130 1.28 -7.60 6.33
N MET A 131 1.03 -8.10 5.12
CA MET A 131 0.41 -7.29 4.07
C MET A 131 -1.06 -7.01 4.40
N GLY A 132 -1.53 -5.80 4.08
CA GLY A 132 -2.92 -5.39 4.30
C GLY A 132 -3.93 -6.36 3.71
N VAL A 133 -3.63 -6.92 2.54
CA VAL A 133 -4.50 -7.86 1.83
C VAL A 133 -4.74 -9.16 2.60
N GLU A 134 -3.78 -9.63 3.42
CA GLU A 134 -3.96 -10.83 4.25
C GLU A 134 -5.08 -10.65 5.28
N TYR A 135 -5.16 -9.49 5.93
CA TYR A 135 -6.27 -9.18 6.84
C TYR A 135 -7.60 -9.11 6.12
N TYR A 136 -7.60 -8.52 4.92
CA TYR A 136 -8.82 -8.38 4.13
C TYR A 136 -9.34 -9.75 3.68
N GLN A 137 -8.46 -10.59 3.16
CA GLN A 137 -8.83 -11.95 2.74
C GLN A 137 -9.34 -12.78 3.92
N ALA A 138 -8.60 -12.82 5.03
CA ALA A 138 -8.98 -13.56 6.22
C ALA A 138 -10.37 -13.16 6.74
N VAL A 139 -10.64 -11.85 6.82
CA VAL A 139 -11.91 -11.35 7.38
C VAL A 139 -13.07 -11.43 6.40
N ILE A 140 -12.85 -11.03 5.13
CA ILE A 140 -13.92 -10.90 4.14
C ILE A 140 -14.27 -12.27 3.56
N GLN A 141 -13.27 -13.06 3.18
CA GLN A 141 -13.49 -14.36 2.53
C GLN A 141 -13.76 -15.46 3.56
N ASP A 142 -12.91 -15.54 4.59
CA ASP A 142 -12.86 -16.71 5.49
C ASP A 142 -13.48 -16.44 6.87
N GLY A 143 -14.02 -15.24 7.09
CA GLY A 143 -14.80 -14.91 8.28
C GLY A 143 -14.04 -14.83 9.58
N VAL A 144 -12.70 -14.67 9.53
CA VAL A 144 -11.84 -14.53 10.72
C VAL A 144 -12.24 -13.30 11.53
N ARG A 145 -12.31 -13.44 12.87
CA ARG A 145 -12.77 -12.37 13.77
C ARG A 145 -11.87 -12.13 14.99
N SER A 146 -10.92 -13.01 15.25
CA SER A 146 -10.00 -12.90 16.39
C SER A 146 -8.54 -13.13 15.97
N TYR A 147 -7.62 -12.60 16.77
CA TYR A 147 -6.19 -12.72 16.46
C TYR A 147 -5.69 -14.18 16.50
N PRO A 148 -6.11 -15.06 17.45
CA PRO A 148 -5.73 -16.48 17.38
C PRO A 148 -6.23 -17.20 16.13
N GLU A 149 -7.45 -16.88 15.64
CA GLU A 149 -7.95 -17.41 14.38
C GLU A 149 -7.11 -16.90 13.19
N PHE A 150 -6.68 -15.64 13.24
CA PHE A 150 -5.85 -15.04 12.21
C PHE A 150 -4.45 -15.66 12.15
N GLU A 151 -3.83 -15.95 13.29
CA GLU A 151 -2.54 -16.65 13.35
C GLU A 151 -2.64 -18.05 12.73
N GLU A 152 -3.71 -18.78 13.06
CA GLU A 152 -3.98 -20.11 12.48
C GLU A 152 -4.27 -20.00 10.97
N TRP A 153 -5.06 -19.00 10.56
CA TRP A 153 -5.33 -18.75 9.14
C TRP A 153 -4.03 -18.48 8.36
N ARG A 154 -3.14 -17.64 8.85
CA ARG A 154 -1.84 -17.35 8.21
C ARG A 154 -0.96 -18.59 8.11
N ARG A 155 -0.98 -19.44 9.11
CA ARG A 155 -0.23 -20.71 9.09
C ARG A 155 -0.69 -21.63 7.95
N LEU A 156 -1.98 -21.59 7.63
CA LEU A 156 -2.59 -22.39 6.56
C LEU A 156 -2.50 -21.71 5.18
N HIS A 157 -2.25 -20.40 5.14
CA HIS A 157 -2.18 -19.59 3.91
C HIS A 157 -0.81 -18.87 3.82
N PRO A 158 0.30 -19.61 3.68
CA PRO A 158 1.62 -18.98 3.60
C PRO A 158 1.71 -18.13 2.33
N VAL A 159 2.17 -16.88 2.49
CA VAL A 159 2.29 -15.93 1.40
C VAL A 159 3.69 -15.98 0.81
N VAL A 160 3.78 -16.00 -0.52
CA VAL A 160 5.02 -15.86 -1.29
C VAL A 160 4.80 -14.82 -2.40
N GLY A 161 5.49 -13.69 -2.31
CA GLY A 161 5.36 -12.60 -3.30
C GLY A 161 4.06 -11.81 -3.14
N VAL A 162 3.57 -11.21 -4.24
CA VAL A 162 2.34 -10.40 -4.25
C VAL A 162 1.12 -11.31 -4.10
N VAL A 163 0.28 -11.00 -3.12
CA VAL A 163 -1.01 -11.70 -2.95
C VAL A 163 -2.01 -11.18 -3.97
N GLU A 164 -2.32 -11.99 -4.95
CA GLU A 164 -3.34 -11.68 -5.94
C GLU A 164 -4.70 -12.21 -5.49
N TRP A 165 -5.33 -11.48 -4.61
CA TRP A 165 -6.67 -11.76 -4.16
C TRP A 165 -7.60 -10.56 -4.41
N MET A 166 -8.83 -10.86 -4.79
CA MET A 166 -9.87 -9.85 -5.03
C MET A 166 -11.22 -10.44 -4.59
N PRO A 167 -12.00 -9.75 -3.74
CA PRO A 167 -13.31 -10.20 -3.31
C PRO A 167 -14.35 -10.17 -4.43
#